data_b88d52bd59089d3470303b5a486b0244
#
_entry.id   b88d52bd59089d3470303b5a486b0244
#
_cell.length_a   1.000
_cell.length_b   1.000
_cell.length_c   1.000
_cell.angle_alpha   90.00
_cell.angle_beta   90.00
_cell.angle_gamma   90.00
#
_symmetry.space_group_name_H-M   'P 1'
#
loop_
_entity.id
_entity.type
_entity.pdbx_description
1 polymer ?
#
loop_
_entity_poly.entity_id
_entity_poly.type
_entity_poly.pdbx_seq_one_letter_code
_entity_poly.pdbx_strand_id
1 'polypeptide(L)'
;MHKDDLKLAVEWARNEGWNPGLHDVDPFYAADPNGFFIAEINGEPVGTASAVAYDDSFGFLGFYIVKEELRHLGIGMKLCDALLEYMGNRVYGLDGVVAMLDKYVQQMGVAIAHYNARYEGVGRPAEATLADISTVPFAELERYDCCFFPARRTAFLQSWISRPGSQGLVVMDGERLVGYGVIRPCYRGFKIAPLFADTPGIADQLFRELAGLAVDQPIFLDIPVCNQAALELVERHQMQKVFETARVYH
;
A
#
# COMPACT_ATOMS: atom_id res chain seq x y z
N MET A 1 13.25 -14.91 -1.58
CA MET A 1 13.56 -14.48 -0.19
C MET A 1 12.73 -15.30 0.77
N HIS A 2 13.26 -15.65 1.93
CA HIS A 2 12.46 -16.16 3.04
C HIS A 2 11.83 -14.99 3.81
N LYS A 3 10.83 -15.28 4.65
CA LYS A 3 10.11 -14.23 5.40
C LYS A 3 11.03 -13.34 6.25
N ASP A 4 12.06 -13.92 6.85
CA ASP A 4 13.03 -13.17 7.67
C ASP A 4 13.89 -12.19 6.87
N ASP A 5 14.16 -12.49 5.61
CA ASP A 5 14.95 -11.62 4.73
C ASP A 5 14.17 -10.35 4.36
N LEU A 6 12.84 -10.37 4.45
CA LEU A 6 11.99 -9.22 4.13
C LEU A 6 12.20 -8.04 5.08
N LYS A 7 12.73 -8.28 6.28
CA LYS A 7 13.15 -7.21 7.20
C LYS A 7 14.16 -6.29 6.54
N LEU A 8 15.06 -6.84 5.71
CA LEU A 8 16.03 -6.06 4.94
C LEU A 8 15.34 -5.15 3.91
N ALA A 9 14.37 -5.69 3.17
CA ALA A 9 13.62 -4.92 2.17
C ALA A 9 12.84 -3.76 2.82
N VAL A 10 12.24 -4.00 4.00
CA VAL A 10 11.54 -2.96 4.76
C VAL A 10 12.50 -1.91 5.31
N GLU A 11 13.66 -2.31 5.81
CA GLU A 11 14.69 -1.38 6.26
C GLU A 11 15.18 -0.48 5.12
N TRP A 12 15.43 -1.06 3.94
CA TRP A 12 15.82 -0.28 2.77
C TRP A 12 14.72 0.66 2.31
N ALA A 13 13.45 0.22 2.31
CA ALA A 13 12.31 1.08 2.02
C ALA A 13 12.17 2.25 3.03
N ARG A 14 12.48 1.99 4.30
CA ARG A 14 12.57 3.05 5.33
C ARG A 14 13.67 4.06 5.00
N ASN A 15 14.85 3.59 4.59
CA ASN A 15 15.99 4.45 4.26
C ASN A 15 15.73 5.29 2.99
N GLU A 16 14.95 4.76 2.03
CA GLU A 16 14.45 5.52 0.87
C GLU A 16 13.32 6.53 1.24
N GLY A 17 12.94 6.64 2.52
CA GLY A 17 11.91 7.58 2.98
C GLY A 17 10.46 7.14 2.73
N TRP A 18 10.22 5.88 2.37
CA TRP A 18 8.87 5.41 2.02
C TRP A 18 7.93 5.22 3.21
N ASN A 19 8.48 5.28 4.43
CA ASN A 19 7.73 5.12 5.69
C ASN A 19 6.83 3.88 5.71
N PRO A 20 7.38 2.65 5.56
CA PRO A 20 6.58 1.43 5.59
C PRO A 20 5.94 1.21 6.96
N GLY A 21 4.85 0.46 6.99
CA GLY A 21 4.25 0.02 8.25
C GLY A 21 5.11 -1.03 8.95
N LEU A 22 5.05 -1.04 10.28
CA LEU A 22 5.89 -1.93 11.12
C LEU A 22 5.64 -3.42 10.83
N HIS A 23 4.44 -3.76 10.38
CA HIS A 23 4.01 -5.14 10.11
C HIS A 23 3.50 -5.33 8.66
N ASP A 24 3.91 -4.47 7.71
CA ASP A 24 3.42 -4.55 6.33
C ASP A 24 3.91 -5.80 5.59
N VAL A 25 5.02 -6.41 6.00
CA VAL A 25 5.54 -7.65 5.41
C VAL A 25 4.56 -8.81 5.50
N ASP A 26 3.94 -8.99 6.66
CA ASP A 26 3.11 -10.18 6.93
C ASP A 26 1.95 -10.37 5.95
N PRO A 27 1.14 -9.34 5.64
CA PRO A 27 0.05 -9.46 4.68
C PRO A 27 0.52 -9.74 3.24
N PHE A 28 1.59 -9.09 2.80
CA PHE A 28 2.11 -9.31 1.46
C PHE A 28 2.71 -10.71 1.32
N TYR A 29 3.43 -11.19 2.34
CA TYR A 29 3.95 -12.55 2.37
C TYR A 29 2.85 -13.60 2.47
N ALA A 30 1.76 -13.31 3.19
CA ALA A 30 0.59 -14.19 3.25
C ALA A 30 -0.14 -14.29 1.90
N ALA A 31 -0.14 -13.20 1.12
CA ALA A 31 -0.73 -13.20 -0.23
C ALA A 31 0.10 -14.06 -1.19
N ASP A 32 1.41 -13.89 -1.17
CA ASP A 32 2.32 -14.60 -2.09
C ASP A 32 3.73 -14.73 -1.49
N PRO A 33 4.05 -15.87 -0.84
CA PRO A 33 5.37 -16.09 -0.25
C PRO A 33 6.50 -16.24 -1.28
N ASN A 34 6.19 -16.46 -2.57
CA ASN A 34 7.18 -16.64 -3.64
C ASN A 34 7.47 -15.32 -4.39
N GLY A 35 6.68 -14.28 -4.17
CA GLY A 35 6.77 -13.01 -4.88
C GLY A 35 7.88 -12.07 -4.41
N PHE A 36 8.92 -12.54 -3.71
CA PHE A 36 9.98 -11.68 -3.15
C PHE A 36 11.36 -12.11 -3.62
N PHE A 37 12.12 -11.15 -4.13
CA PHE A 37 13.40 -11.36 -4.80
C PHE A 37 14.52 -10.58 -4.12
N ILE A 38 15.71 -11.17 -4.10
CA ILE A 38 16.95 -10.54 -3.64
C ILE A 38 18.02 -10.75 -4.71
N ALA A 39 18.76 -9.71 -4.99
CA ALA A 39 19.99 -9.79 -5.77
C ALA A 39 21.18 -9.81 -4.83
N GLU A 40 22.12 -10.71 -5.06
CA GLU A 40 23.32 -10.86 -4.25
C GLU A 40 24.58 -10.83 -5.12
N ILE A 41 25.66 -10.26 -4.58
CA ILE A 41 27.00 -10.36 -5.14
C ILE A 41 27.90 -10.99 -4.07
N ASN A 42 28.50 -12.13 -4.37
CA ASN A 42 29.34 -12.90 -3.42
C ASN A 42 28.63 -13.22 -2.08
N GLY A 43 27.32 -13.45 -2.11
CA GLY A 43 26.50 -13.72 -0.92
C GLY A 43 26.05 -12.47 -0.14
N GLU A 44 26.41 -11.28 -0.61
CA GLU A 44 25.97 -10.02 0.02
C GLU A 44 24.76 -9.43 -0.71
N PRO A 45 23.67 -9.10 0.00
CA PRO A 45 22.49 -8.46 -0.58
C PRO A 45 22.83 -7.10 -1.19
N VAL A 46 22.45 -6.90 -2.45
CA VAL A 46 22.71 -5.66 -3.21
C VAL A 46 21.44 -5.03 -3.81
N GLY A 47 20.35 -5.79 -3.88
CA GLY A 47 19.07 -5.29 -4.36
C GLY A 47 17.91 -6.17 -3.90
N THR A 48 16.73 -5.57 -3.74
CA THR A 48 15.48 -6.25 -3.43
C THR A 48 14.39 -5.86 -4.42
N ALA A 49 13.38 -6.72 -4.58
CA ALA A 49 12.18 -6.40 -5.33
C ALA A 49 11.04 -7.35 -4.91
N SER A 50 9.81 -6.95 -5.13
CA SER A 50 8.65 -7.83 -4.97
C SER A 50 7.73 -7.81 -6.18
N ALA A 51 7.09 -8.95 -6.44
CA ALA A 51 6.07 -9.17 -7.45
C ALA A 51 4.99 -10.05 -6.84
N VAL A 52 4.12 -9.45 -6.01
CA VAL A 52 3.07 -10.18 -5.28
C VAL A 52 1.94 -10.50 -6.25
N ALA A 53 1.75 -11.78 -6.58
CA ALA A 53 0.62 -12.28 -7.33
C ALA A 53 -0.56 -12.51 -6.38
N TYR A 54 -1.68 -11.80 -6.61
CA TYR A 54 -2.89 -11.97 -5.81
C TYR A 54 -3.76 -13.12 -6.32
N ASP A 55 -3.74 -13.31 -7.64
CA ASP A 55 -4.39 -14.42 -8.33
C ASP A 55 -3.72 -14.67 -9.69
N ASP A 56 -4.36 -15.47 -10.56
CA ASP A 56 -3.84 -15.78 -11.89
C ASP A 56 -3.97 -14.61 -12.90
N SER A 57 -4.69 -13.56 -12.53
CA SER A 57 -4.97 -12.41 -13.41
C SER A 57 -4.19 -11.16 -13.05
N PHE A 58 -3.85 -10.95 -11.76
CA PHE A 58 -3.32 -9.68 -11.28
C PHE A 58 -2.19 -9.84 -10.25
N GLY A 59 -1.18 -8.96 -10.36
CA GLY A 59 -0.11 -8.81 -9.38
C GLY A 59 0.31 -7.37 -9.18
N PHE A 60 1.14 -7.14 -8.16
CA PHE A 60 1.64 -5.81 -7.83
C PHE A 60 3.13 -5.84 -7.50
N LEU A 61 3.89 -4.96 -8.16
CA LEU A 61 5.33 -4.86 -7.98
C LEU A 61 5.66 -3.80 -6.92
N GLY A 62 6.70 -4.07 -6.13
CA GLY A 62 7.13 -3.17 -5.08
C GLY A 62 8.54 -3.48 -4.57
N PHE A 63 8.97 -2.80 -3.51
CA PHE A 63 10.29 -2.98 -2.87
C PHE A 63 11.48 -3.01 -3.84
N TYR A 64 11.33 -2.38 -5.02
CA TYR A 64 12.37 -2.35 -6.05
C TYR A 64 13.44 -1.35 -5.67
N ILE A 65 14.48 -1.83 -4.99
CA ILE A 65 15.56 -1.03 -4.43
C ILE A 65 16.89 -1.69 -4.78
N VAL A 66 17.85 -0.91 -5.25
CA VAL A 66 19.26 -1.31 -5.42
C VAL A 66 20.09 -0.37 -4.56
N LYS A 67 21.09 -0.90 -3.84
CA LYS A 67 22.05 -0.10 -3.08
C LYS A 67 22.61 1.02 -3.93
N GLU A 68 22.68 2.24 -3.37
CA GLU A 68 22.98 3.46 -4.11
C GLU A 68 24.32 3.37 -4.85
N GLU A 69 25.35 2.87 -4.18
CA GLU A 69 26.70 2.70 -4.72
C GLU A 69 26.81 1.66 -5.86
N LEU A 70 25.76 0.83 -6.03
CA LEU A 70 25.71 -0.22 -7.05
C LEU A 70 24.63 0.05 -8.12
N ARG A 71 24.01 1.23 -8.09
CA ARG A 71 23.09 1.65 -9.14
C ARG A 71 23.84 1.82 -10.47
N HIS A 72 23.15 1.67 -11.58
CA HIS A 72 23.68 1.74 -12.95
C HIS A 72 24.58 0.55 -13.40
N LEU A 73 24.79 -0.47 -12.56
CA LEU A 73 25.57 -1.67 -12.88
C LEU A 73 24.72 -2.81 -13.47
N GLY A 74 23.46 -2.55 -13.86
CA GLY A 74 22.55 -3.56 -14.44
C GLY A 74 21.85 -4.47 -13.44
N ILE A 75 22.08 -4.33 -12.13
CA ILE A 75 21.44 -5.15 -11.08
C ILE A 75 19.93 -4.99 -11.11
N GLY A 76 19.45 -3.74 -11.20
CA GLY A 76 18.03 -3.45 -11.30
C GLY A 76 17.37 -4.11 -12.52
N MET A 77 18.03 -4.15 -13.67
CA MET A 77 17.53 -4.83 -14.87
C MET A 77 17.31 -6.32 -14.62
N LYS A 78 18.28 -7.00 -14.00
CA LYS A 78 18.14 -8.42 -13.67
C LYS A 78 17.01 -8.70 -12.68
N LEU A 79 16.80 -7.82 -11.70
CA LEU A 79 15.63 -7.90 -10.82
C LEU A 79 14.34 -7.69 -11.61
N CYS A 80 14.29 -6.70 -12.49
CA CYS A 80 13.14 -6.45 -13.35
C CYS A 80 12.79 -7.67 -14.20
N ASP A 81 13.78 -8.28 -14.88
CA ASP A 81 13.59 -9.48 -15.70
C ASP A 81 12.98 -10.63 -14.86
N ALA A 82 13.50 -10.85 -13.65
CA ALA A 82 12.97 -11.87 -12.74
C ALA A 82 11.52 -11.59 -12.29
N LEU A 83 11.18 -10.31 -12.02
CA LEU A 83 9.82 -9.93 -11.68
C LEU A 83 8.86 -10.17 -12.84
N LEU A 84 9.24 -9.79 -14.06
CA LEU A 84 8.42 -9.95 -15.25
C LEU A 84 8.23 -11.43 -15.61
N GLU A 85 9.28 -12.24 -15.49
CA GLU A 85 9.19 -13.70 -15.66
C GLU A 85 8.21 -14.30 -14.64
N TYR A 86 8.27 -13.88 -13.39
CA TYR A 86 7.36 -14.34 -12.34
C TYR A 86 5.90 -13.90 -12.57
N MET A 87 5.69 -12.67 -13.01
CA MET A 87 4.35 -12.18 -13.36
C MET A 87 3.73 -12.92 -14.53
N GLY A 88 4.55 -13.34 -15.51
CA GLY A 88 4.06 -14.05 -16.70
C GLY A 88 3.03 -13.23 -17.47
N ASN A 89 1.85 -13.79 -17.67
CA ASN A 89 0.75 -13.14 -18.41
C ASN A 89 -0.22 -12.33 -17.53
N ARG A 90 0.08 -12.15 -16.25
CA ARG A 90 -0.77 -11.35 -15.35
C ARG A 90 -0.69 -9.87 -15.71
N VAL A 91 -1.80 -9.18 -15.58
CA VAL A 91 -1.77 -7.72 -15.48
C VAL A 91 -1.05 -7.35 -14.18
N TYR A 92 -0.09 -6.45 -14.23
CA TYR A 92 0.56 -5.99 -13.02
C TYR A 92 0.60 -4.47 -12.94
N GLY A 93 0.55 -3.98 -11.69
CA GLY A 93 0.70 -2.57 -11.38
C GLY A 93 1.89 -2.31 -10.47
N LEU A 94 2.33 -1.07 -10.43
CA LEU A 94 3.25 -0.57 -9.41
C LEU A 94 3.00 0.92 -9.14
N ASP A 95 3.45 1.38 -7.99
CA ASP A 95 3.54 2.79 -7.66
C ASP A 95 5.00 3.24 -7.79
N GLY A 96 5.34 3.75 -8.96
CA GLY A 96 6.70 4.17 -9.29
C GLY A 96 7.02 5.57 -8.75
N VAL A 97 8.24 5.75 -8.23
CA VAL A 97 8.76 7.08 -7.91
C VAL A 97 8.84 7.91 -9.19
N VAL A 98 8.32 9.15 -9.17
CA VAL A 98 8.17 10.01 -10.35
C VAL A 98 9.49 10.18 -11.13
N ALA A 99 10.62 10.30 -10.43
CA ALA A 99 11.96 10.42 -11.04
C ALA A 99 12.39 9.19 -11.87
N MET A 100 11.70 8.05 -11.74
CA MET A 100 12.05 6.79 -12.41
C MET A 100 11.04 6.40 -13.49
N LEU A 101 10.00 7.19 -13.74
CA LEU A 101 8.89 6.85 -14.64
C LEU A 101 9.34 6.52 -16.06
N ASP A 102 10.22 7.33 -16.65
CA ASP A 102 10.71 7.10 -18.01
C ASP A 102 11.38 5.72 -18.14
N LYS A 103 12.10 5.29 -17.10
CA LYS A 103 12.72 3.96 -17.08
C LYS A 103 11.67 2.85 -16.99
N TYR A 104 10.64 3.00 -16.13
CA TYR A 104 9.57 2.00 -16.04
C TYR A 104 8.82 1.86 -17.37
N VAL A 105 8.45 2.97 -18.00
CA VAL A 105 7.79 2.96 -19.31
C VAL A 105 8.65 2.28 -20.37
N GLN A 106 9.95 2.63 -20.45
CA GLN A 106 10.86 2.08 -21.46
C GLN A 106 11.23 0.62 -21.23
N GLN A 107 11.42 0.18 -19.97
CA GLN A 107 11.93 -1.14 -19.63
C GLN A 107 10.82 -2.17 -19.44
N MET A 108 9.67 -1.75 -18.91
CA MET A 108 8.57 -2.64 -18.53
C MET A 108 7.35 -2.52 -19.45
N GLY A 109 7.35 -1.58 -20.40
CA GLY A 109 6.22 -1.37 -21.32
C GLY A 109 4.93 -0.93 -20.63
N VAL A 110 5.03 -0.33 -19.44
CA VAL A 110 3.89 0.10 -18.64
C VAL A 110 3.34 1.46 -19.06
N ALA A 111 2.05 1.67 -18.84
CA ALA A 111 1.38 2.94 -19.05
C ALA A 111 1.03 3.63 -17.73
N ILE A 112 1.18 4.96 -17.68
CA ILE A 112 0.77 5.77 -16.52
C ILE A 112 -0.76 5.82 -16.49
N ALA A 113 -1.36 5.33 -15.40
CA ALA A 113 -2.80 5.42 -15.16
C ALA A 113 -3.17 6.74 -14.45
N HIS A 114 -2.48 7.05 -13.36
CA HIS A 114 -2.69 8.29 -12.60
C HIS A 114 -1.51 8.53 -11.64
N TYR A 115 -1.46 9.72 -11.07
CA TYR A 115 -0.53 10.04 -9.99
C TYR A 115 -1.19 9.84 -8.63
N ASN A 116 -0.38 9.40 -7.66
CA ASN A 116 -0.75 9.34 -6.25
C ASN A 116 0.06 10.35 -5.45
N ALA A 117 -0.54 10.92 -4.43
CA ALA A 117 0.16 11.79 -3.50
C ALA A 117 -0.06 11.32 -2.06
N ARG A 118 1.02 11.31 -1.28
CA ARG A 118 0.96 11.12 0.16
C ARG A 118 0.79 12.46 0.83
N TYR A 119 -0.22 12.52 1.69
CA TYR A 119 -0.47 13.66 2.54
C TYR A 119 -0.17 13.32 4.00
N GLU A 120 0.38 14.28 4.71
CA GLU A 120 0.66 14.23 6.14
C GLU A 120 -0.21 15.22 6.89
N GLY A 121 -0.83 14.77 7.97
CA GLY A 121 -1.57 15.58 8.94
C GLY A 121 -1.24 15.15 10.35
N VAL A 122 -2.05 15.59 11.30
CA VAL A 122 -1.94 15.24 12.72
C VAL A 122 -3.27 14.67 13.19
N GLY A 123 -3.22 13.56 13.92
CA GLY A 123 -4.40 12.96 14.56
C GLY A 123 -5.05 13.93 15.54
N ARG A 124 -6.38 14.04 15.47
CA ARG A 124 -7.16 14.92 16.35
C ARG A 124 -8.24 14.11 17.05
N PRO A 125 -8.61 14.47 18.29
CA PRO A 125 -9.70 13.78 18.98
C PRO A 125 -10.98 13.75 18.14
N ALA A 126 -11.61 12.60 18.08
CA ALA A 126 -12.89 12.40 17.42
C ALA A 126 -13.81 11.57 18.32
N GLU A 127 -15.12 11.74 18.17
CA GLU A 127 -16.09 10.87 18.81
C GLU A 127 -16.04 9.49 18.16
N ALA A 128 -15.99 8.43 18.97
CA ALA A 128 -15.99 7.05 18.51
C ALA A 128 -17.44 6.57 18.34
N THR A 129 -17.92 6.58 17.13
CA THR A 129 -19.29 6.18 16.76
C THR A 129 -19.34 4.98 15.84
N LEU A 130 -18.21 4.67 15.17
CA LEU A 130 -18.14 3.60 14.20
C LEU A 130 -17.83 2.24 14.85
N ALA A 131 -18.34 1.20 14.24
CA ALA A 131 -18.10 -0.16 14.68
C ALA A 131 -16.70 -0.65 14.24
N ASP A 132 -16.13 -1.54 15.04
CA ASP A 132 -14.91 -2.24 14.70
C ASP A 132 -15.12 -3.18 13.51
N ILE A 133 -14.11 -3.29 12.64
CA ILE A 133 -14.15 -4.10 11.41
C ILE A 133 -14.46 -5.58 11.67
N SER A 134 -14.14 -6.10 12.85
CA SER A 134 -14.42 -7.48 13.25
C SER A 134 -15.91 -7.78 13.43
N THR A 135 -16.76 -6.75 13.50
CA THR A 135 -18.22 -6.91 13.61
C THR A 135 -18.88 -7.31 12.30
N VAL A 136 -18.17 -7.13 11.16
CA VAL A 136 -18.67 -7.49 9.83
C VAL A 136 -18.15 -8.88 9.44
N PRO A 137 -19.01 -9.77 8.88
CA PRO A 137 -18.56 -11.04 8.34
C PRO A 137 -17.47 -10.84 7.29
N PHE A 138 -16.37 -11.59 7.39
CA PHE A 138 -15.22 -11.42 6.50
C PHE A 138 -15.59 -11.52 5.01
N ALA A 139 -16.52 -12.42 4.65
CA ALA A 139 -16.98 -12.56 3.26
C ALA A 139 -17.67 -11.29 2.72
N GLU A 140 -18.32 -10.49 3.57
CA GLU A 140 -18.89 -9.21 3.19
C GLU A 140 -17.83 -8.14 3.02
N LEU A 141 -16.87 -8.07 3.95
CA LEU A 141 -15.72 -7.18 3.84
C LEU A 141 -14.92 -7.44 2.57
N GLU A 142 -14.63 -8.71 2.27
CA GLU A 142 -13.90 -9.10 1.07
C GLU A 142 -14.68 -8.74 -0.21
N ARG A 143 -15.98 -8.97 -0.24
CA ARG A 143 -16.82 -8.58 -1.36
C ARG A 143 -16.79 -7.07 -1.61
N TYR A 144 -16.81 -6.27 -0.55
CA TYR A 144 -16.71 -4.81 -0.64
C TYR A 144 -15.32 -4.37 -1.10
N ASP A 145 -14.25 -4.97 -0.56
CA ASP A 145 -12.86 -4.70 -0.96
C ASP A 145 -12.63 -4.94 -2.46
N CYS A 146 -13.25 -5.99 -3.03
CA CYS A 146 -13.18 -6.31 -4.46
C CYS A 146 -13.82 -5.25 -5.37
N CYS A 147 -14.60 -4.30 -4.84
CA CYS A 147 -15.09 -3.16 -5.62
C CYS A 147 -13.99 -2.11 -5.89
N PHE A 148 -12.90 -2.13 -5.12
CA PHE A 148 -11.83 -1.14 -5.15
C PHE A 148 -10.47 -1.73 -5.54
N PHE A 149 -10.29 -3.02 -5.38
CA PHE A 149 -9.05 -3.71 -5.73
C PHE A 149 -9.29 -4.72 -6.86
N PRO A 150 -8.43 -4.77 -7.90
CA PRO A 150 -8.72 -5.51 -9.15
C PRO A 150 -8.65 -7.04 -9.02
N ALA A 151 -8.29 -7.57 -7.86
CA ALA A 151 -8.20 -9.01 -7.59
C ALA A 151 -8.74 -9.35 -6.21
N ARG A 152 -9.23 -10.59 -6.05
CA ARG A 152 -9.55 -11.11 -4.72
C ARG A 152 -8.24 -11.35 -3.94
N ARG A 153 -8.13 -10.75 -2.77
CA ARG A 153 -6.90 -10.80 -1.95
C ARG A 153 -7.16 -11.33 -0.54
N THR A 154 -7.82 -12.48 -0.44
CA THR A 154 -8.29 -13.09 0.81
C THR A 154 -7.21 -13.17 1.89
N ALA A 155 -6.07 -13.84 1.60
CA ALA A 155 -4.98 -14.01 2.55
C ALA A 155 -4.34 -12.67 2.97
N PHE A 156 -4.18 -11.75 2.00
CA PHE A 156 -3.72 -10.40 2.29
C PHE A 156 -4.68 -9.69 3.24
N LEU A 157 -5.97 -9.64 2.91
CA LEU A 157 -6.97 -8.87 3.65
C LEU A 157 -7.15 -9.41 5.08
N GLN A 158 -7.21 -10.74 5.26
CA GLN A 158 -7.26 -11.38 6.58
C GLN A 158 -6.07 -10.97 7.45
N SER A 159 -4.87 -11.06 6.90
CA SER A 159 -3.65 -10.65 7.60
C SER A 159 -3.63 -9.13 7.84
N TRP A 160 -4.12 -8.34 6.86
CA TRP A 160 -4.11 -6.87 6.94
C TRP A 160 -4.95 -6.31 8.08
N ILE A 161 -6.15 -6.83 8.29
CA ILE A 161 -7.07 -6.34 9.33
C ILE A 161 -6.75 -6.87 10.73
N SER A 162 -5.94 -7.93 10.84
CA SER A 162 -5.60 -8.58 12.12
C SER A 162 -4.18 -8.29 12.64
N ARG A 163 -3.43 -7.38 11.97
CA ARG A 163 -2.06 -7.05 12.36
C ARG A 163 -1.96 -6.39 13.73
N PRO A 164 -0.86 -6.64 14.47
CA PRO A 164 -0.61 -5.96 15.73
C PRO A 164 -0.61 -4.43 15.58
N GLY A 165 -1.31 -3.74 16.47
CA GLY A 165 -1.39 -2.26 16.48
C GLY A 165 -2.21 -1.64 15.35
N SER A 166 -2.81 -2.44 14.46
CA SER A 166 -3.76 -1.96 13.45
C SER A 166 -5.17 -1.98 14.00
N GLN A 167 -5.98 -1.01 13.60
CA GLN A 167 -7.40 -0.96 13.90
C GLN A 167 -8.19 -0.64 12.64
N GLY A 168 -9.29 -1.37 12.44
CA GLY A 168 -10.21 -1.17 11.33
C GLY A 168 -11.57 -0.71 11.81
N LEU A 169 -12.16 0.25 11.08
CA LEU A 169 -13.52 0.74 11.34
C LEU A 169 -14.38 0.55 10.10
N VAL A 170 -15.67 0.37 10.32
CA VAL A 170 -16.68 0.17 9.27
C VAL A 170 -17.86 1.13 9.42
N VAL A 171 -18.47 1.44 8.28
CA VAL A 171 -19.77 2.14 8.22
C VAL A 171 -20.78 1.22 7.57
N MET A 172 -21.92 1.03 8.25
CA MET A 172 -23.04 0.23 7.77
C MET A 172 -24.24 1.12 7.42
N ASP A 173 -24.93 0.80 6.33
CA ASP A 173 -26.24 1.34 5.98
C ASP A 173 -27.27 0.19 6.07
N GLY A 174 -27.92 0.08 7.22
CA GLY A 174 -28.66 -1.11 7.59
C GLY A 174 -27.73 -2.32 7.70
N GLU A 175 -27.95 -3.34 6.87
CA GLU A 175 -27.11 -4.54 6.81
C GLU A 175 -25.98 -4.45 5.76
N ARG A 176 -25.92 -3.36 4.98
CA ARG A 176 -24.95 -3.19 3.88
C ARG A 176 -23.71 -2.44 4.36
N LEU A 177 -22.53 -3.01 4.10
CA LEU A 177 -21.26 -2.32 4.26
C LEU A 177 -21.12 -1.24 3.18
N VAL A 178 -20.92 0.02 3.59
CA VAL A 178 -20.81 1.19 2.71
C VAL A 178 -19.48 1.94 2.86
N GLY A 179 -18.61 1.47 3.73
CA GLY A 179 -17.27 1.99 3.87
C GLY A 179 -16.47 1.26 4.95
N TYR A 180 -15.15 1.17 4.74
CA TYR A 180 -14.22 0.74 5.76
C TYR A 180 -12.86 1.39 5.59
N GLY A 181 -12.13 1.47 6.68
CA GLY A 181 -10.75 1.92 6.68
C GLY A 181 -9.93 1.24 7.76
N VAL A 182 -8.62 1.23 7.58
CA VAL A 182 -7.67 0.65 8.53
C VAL A 182 -6.56 1.65 8.82
N ILE A 183 -6.33 1.95 10.10
CA ILE A 183 -5.16 2.69 10.56
C ILE A 183 -4.12 1.71 11.09
N ARG A 184 -2.84 1.97 10.82
CA ARG A 184 -1.73 1.13 11.24
C ARG A 184 -0.48 1.91 11.60
N PRO A 185 0.36 1.43 12.55
CA PRO A 185 1.60 2.07 12.90
C PRO A 185 2.64 1.92 11.78
N CYS A 186 3.37 3.00 11.53
CA CYS A 186 4.52 3.07 10.64
C CYS A 186 5.78 3.40 11.43
N TYR A 187 6.95 3.43 10.79
CA TYR A 187 8.17 3.89 11.45
C TYR A 187 8.04 5.33 11.96
N ARG A 188 7.29 6.16 11.26
CA ARG A 188 6.90 7.50 11.71
C ARG A 188 5.39 7.62 11.69
N GLY A 189 4.78 7.78 12.85
CA GLY A 189 3.34 7.97 12.99
C GLY A 189 2.49 6.79 12.49
N PHE A 190 1.35 7.10 11.91
CA PHE A 190 0.36 6.13 11.48
C PHE A 190 -0.08 6.38 10.03
N LYS A 191 -0.46 5.32 9.33
CA LYS A 191 -1.00 5.43 7.97
C LYS A 191 -2.41 4.84 7.93
N ILE A 192 -3.33 5.59 7.32
CA ILE A 192 -4.68 5.10 7.01
C ILE A 192 -4.64 4.51 5.60
N ALA A 193 -4.83 3.20 5.50
CA ALA A 193 -4.95 2.46 4.23
C ALA A 193 -5.46 1.03 4.47
N PRO A 194 -6.49 0.57 3.74
CA PRO A 194 -7.27 1.39 2.83
C PRO A 194 -8.18 2.40 3.54
N LEU A 195 -8.74 3.33 2.76
CA LEU A 195 -9.89 4.15 3.12
C LEU A 195 -10.86 4.08 1.94
N PHE A 196 -11.82 3.18 2.01
CA PHE A 196 -12.81 2.93 0.96
C PHE A 196 -14.20 3.30 1.45
N ALA A 197 -14.95 4.04 0.64
CA ALA A 197 -16.27 4.53 1.02
C ALA A 197 -17.13 4.82 -0.22
N ASP A 198 -18.43 4.58 -0.10
CA ASP A 198 -19.42 4.84 -1.15
C ASP A 198 -19.62 6.35 -1.37
N THR A 199 -19.37 7.19 -0.36
CA THR A 199 -19.55 8.64 -0.43
C THR A 199 -18.46 9.43 0.27
N PRO A 200 -18.22 10.71 -0.11
CA PRO A 200 -17.25 11.58 0.56
C PRO A 200 -17.56 11.78 2.05
N GLY A 201 -18.82 11.81 2.46
CA GLY A 201 -19.22 11.95 3.86
C GLY A 201 -18.83 10.75 4.71
N ILE A 202 -18.98 9.53 4.17
CA ILE A 202 -18.54 8.28 4.82
C ILE A 202 -17.01 8.25 4.92
N ALA A 203 -16.31 8.65 3.86
CA ALA A 203 -14.85 8.74 3.88
C ALA A 203 -14.34 9.71 4.94
N ASP A 204 -14.99 10.87 5.09
CA ASP A 204 -14.65 11.88 6.10
C ASP A 204 -14.87 11.35 7.53
N GLN A 205 -16.00 10.66 7.77
CA GLN A 205 -16.29 10.06 9.06
C GLN A 205 -15.25 8.99 9.44
N LEU A 206 -14.95 8.06 8.53
CA LEU A 206 -13.91 7.05 8.71
C LEU A 206 -12.55 7.69 8.98
N PHE A 207 -12.17 8.69 8.18
CA PHE A 207 -10.89 9.37 8.35
C PHE A 207 -10.76 10.00 9.73
N ARG A 208 -11.78 10.76 10.18
CA ARG A 208 -11.76 11.45 11.48
C ARG A 208 -11.63 10.46 12.64
N GLU A 209 -12.42 9.39 12.64
CA GLU A 209 -12.41 8.43 13.75
C GLU A 209 -11.13 7.59 13.75
N LEU A 210 -10.63 7.16 12.58
CA LEU A 210 -9.34 6.47 12.47
C LEU A 210 -8.18 7.37 12.91
N ALA A 211 -8.14 8.63 12.48
CA ALA A 211 -7.13 9.59 12.90
C ALA A 211 -7.22 9.91 14.40
N GLY A 212 -8.44 9.85 14.96
CA GLY A 212 -8.70 10.01 16.39
C GLY A 212 -8.09 8.90 17.28
N LEU A 213 -7.76 7.74 16.69
CA LEU A 213 -7.05 6.66 17.39
C LEU A 213 -5.55 6.97 17.60
N ALA A 214 -5.03 8.01 16.96
CA ALA A 214 -3.63 8.40 17.02
C ALA A 214 -3.49 9.92 17.26
N VAL A 215 -4.14 10.41 18.31
CA VAL A 215 -4.14 11.85 18.70
C VAL A 215 -2.71 12.35 18.85
N ASP A 216 -2.46 13.56 18.33
CA ASP A 216 -1.16 14.26 18.36
C ASP A 216 -0.02 13.53 17.62
N GLN A 217 -0.32 12.44 16.89
CA GLN A 217 0.66 11.72 16.09
C GLN A 217 0.56 12.11 14.60
N PRO A 218 1.66 12.02 13.84
CA PRO A 218 1.60 12.14 12.38
C PRO A 218 0.68 11.09 11.77
N ILE A 219 -0.23 11.53 10.91
CA ILE A 219 -1.15 10.67 10.14
C ILE A 219 -0.84 10.83 8.66
N PHE A 220 -0.72 9.70 7.97
CA PHE A 220 -0.47 9.67 6.53
C PHE A 220 -1.66 9.05 5.79
N LEU A 221 -1.99 9.65 4.65
CA LEU A 221 -2.97 9.14 3.70
C LEU A 221 -2.42 9.26 2.27
N ASP A 222 -2.42 8.16 1.53
CA ASP A 222 -2.06 8.14 0.11
C ASP A 222 -3.35 8.20 -0.71
N ILE A 223 -3.45 9.16 -1.64
CA ILE A 223 -4.63 9.36 -2.47
C ILE A 223 -4.28 9.45 -3.96
N PRO A 224 -5.15 8.95 -4.87
CA PRO A 224 -5.06 9.28 -6.29
C PRO A 224 -5.39 10.76 -6.51
N VAL A 225 -4.50 11.51 -7.16
CA VAL A 225 -4.72 12.95 -7.39
C VAL A 225 -5.83 13.23 -8.42
N CYS A 226 -6.30 12.23 -9.14
CA CYS A 226 -7.49 12.32 -9.99
C CYS A 226 -8.80 12.18 -9.22
N ASN A 227 -8.77 11.80 -7.92
CA ASN A 227 -9.96 11.70 -7.08
C ASN A 227 -10.22 13.04 -6.37
N GLN A 228 -11.12 13.83 -6.93
CA GLN A 228 -11.45 15.15 -6.41
C GLN A 228 -11.96 15.11 -4.96
N ALA A 229 -12.79 14.12 -4.62
CA ALA A 229 -13.31 13.98 -3.25
C ALA A 229 -12.20 13.67 -2.23
N ALA A 230 -11.17 12.92 -2.63
CA ALA A 230 -10.01 12.66 -1.77
C ALA A 230 -9.13 13.90 -1.61
N LEU A 231 -8.98 14.74 -2.66
CA LEU A 231 -8.29 16.03 -2.55
C LEU A 231 -9.03 16.97 -1.58
N GLU A 232 -10.34 17.07 -1.68
CA GLU A 232 -11.18 17.87 -0.76
C GLU A 232 -11.11 17.37 0.69
N LEU A 233 -10.98 16.03 0.88
CA LEU A 233 -10.78 15.44 2.21
C LEU A 233 -9.47 15.93 2.83
N VAL A 234 -8.34 15.78 2.15
CA VAL A 234 -7.03 16.16 2.69
C VAL A 234 -6.91 17.66 2.90
N GLU A 235 -7.53 18.48 2.04
CA GLU A 235 -7.62 19.94 2.20
C GLU A 235 -8.44 20.32 3.44
N ARG A 236 -9.63 19.73 3.64
CA ARG A 236 -10.49 19.94 4.80
C ARG A 236 -9.77 19.64 6.11
N HIS A 237 -8.95 18.60 6.12
CA HIS A 237 -8.15 18.20 7.27
C HIS A 237 -6.77 18.89 7.34
N GLN A 238 -6.51 19.89 6.47
CA GLN A 238 -5.28 20.69 6.45
C GLN A 238 -4.00 19.86 6.34
N MET A 239 -4.10 18.72 5.64
CA MET A 239 -2.95 17.86 5.41
C MET A 239 -2.02 18.46 4.35
N GLN A 240 -0.71 18.18 4.46
CA GLN A 240 0.32 18.67 3.55
C GLN A 240 0.84 17.54 2.67
N LYS A 241 1.00 17.78 1.37
CA LYS A 241 1.61 16.83 0.44
C LYS A 241 3.09 16.65 0.78
N VAL A 242 3.53 15.41 0.99
CA VAL A 242 4.91 15.08 1.40
C VAL A 242 5.62 14.10 0.46
N PHE A 243 4.89 13.38 -0.39
CA PHE A 243 5.48 12.41 -1.32
C PHE A 243 4.57 12.22 -2.54
N GLU A 244 5.13 11.77 -3.67
CA GLU A 244 4.38 11.53 -4.90
C GLU A 244 4.89 10.29 -5.63
N THR A 245 3.98 9.52 -6.20
CA THR A 245 4.24 8.38 -7.07
C THR A 245 3.32 8.42 -8.28
N ALA A 246 3.63 7.63 -9.31
CA ALA A 246 2.69 7.35 -10.38
C ALA A 246 2.27 5.88 -10.34
N ARG A 247 0.97 5.64 -10.39
CA ARG A 247 0.39 4.35 -10.64
C ARG A 247 0.55 4.02 -12.12
N VAL A 248 1.23 2.94 -12.40
CA VAL A 248 1.39 2.43 -13.76
C VAL A 248 0.89 0.99 -13.84
N TYR A 249 0.45 0.58 -15.03
CA TYR A 249 0.02 -0.78 -15.33
C TYR A 249 0.62 -1.26 -16.64
N HIS A 250 0.85 -2.57 -16.69
CA HIS A 250 1.17 -3.32 -17.92
C HIS A 250 -0.11 -3.94 -18.46
#